data_9ffacf5db594fbf8a2e6ce8bda305fd8
#
_entry.id   9ffacf5db594fbf8a2e6ce8bda305fd8
#
_cell.length_a   1.000
_cell.length_b   1.000
_cell.length_c   1.000
_cell.angle_alpha   90.00
_cell.angle_beta   90.00
_cell.angle_gamma   90.00
#
_symmetry.space_group_name_H-M   'P 1'
#
loop_
_entity.id
_entity.type
_entity.pdbx_description
1 polymer ?
#
loop_
_entity_poly.entity_id
_entity_poly.type
_entity_poly.pdbx_seq_one_letter_code
_entity_poly.pdbx_strand_id
1 'polypeptide(L)'
;MHSFNFTSLPSRAIFGEGSLAQVKKEIELLGAKRALILCTPEQRALAEEVSNLLGESAVGIFDRAVMHVPIETAEEARRIANQSGADCAVAVGGGSTTGLGKAIALVSSLPILAIPTTYAGSEMTPIYGITEAGVKKTGRDNRVLPKTVIYD
;
A
#
# COMPACT_ATOMS: atom_id res chain seq x y z
N MET A 1 7.43 38.91 -6.61
CA MET A 1 6.71 37.75 -6.02
C MET A 1 6.01 37.03 -7.17
N HIS A 2 6.24 35.76 -7.24
CA HIS A 2 5.52 34.91 -8.21
C HIS A 2 4.28 34.34 -7.56
N SER A 3 3.14 34.44 -8.26
CA SER A 3 1.92 33.80 -7.83
C SER A 3 1.90 32.36 -8.33
N PHE A 4 1.43 31.44 -7.50
CA PHE A 4 1.23 30.05 -7.92
C PHE A 4 0.01 29.47 -7.21
N ASN A 5 -0.59 28.49 -7.85
CA ASN A 5 -1.68 27.71 -7.29
C ASN A 5 -1.16 26.31 -7.00
N PHE A 6 -1.40 25.82 -5.80
CA PHE A 6 -1.03 24.48 -5.39
C PHE A 6 -2.28 23.73 -4.95
N THR A 7 -2.45 22.53 -5.52
CA THR A 7 -3.54 21.64 -5.14
C THR A 7 -2.92 20.31 -4.71
N SER A 8 -3.13 19.94 -3.45
CA SER A 8 -2.70 18.65 -2.96
C SER A 8 -3.69 17.57 -3.39
N LEU A 9 -3.16 16.37 -3.63
CA LEU A 9 -4.00 15.22 -3.94
C LEU A 9 -4.72 14.75 -2.66
N PRO A 10 -5.97 14.29 -2.76
CA PRO A 10 -6.71 13.81 -1.61
C PRO A 10 -6.03 12.58 -0.99
N SER A 11 -5.67 12.72 0.27
CA SER A 11 -5.09 11.65 1.08
C SER A 11 -5.47 11.91 2.53
N ARG A 12 -5.65 10.84 3.29
CA ARG A 12 -5.96 10.92 4.71
C ARG A 12 -4.78 10.36 5.50
N ALA A 13 -4.23 11.14 6.41
CA ALA A 13 -3.11 10.73 7.25
C ALA A 13 -3.55 10.72 8.72
N ILE A 14 -3.19 9.65 9.41
CA ILE A 14 -3.46 9.45 10.83
C ILE A 14 -2.11 9.31 11.53
N PHE A 15 -1.86 10.18 12.50
CA PHE A 15 -0.63 10.18 13.28
C PHE A 15 -0.94 9.85 14.73
N GLY A 16 -0.08 9.12 15.37
CA GLY A 16 -0.11 8.96 16.80
C GLY A 16 0.26 7.56 17.25
N GLU A 17 0.78 7.49 18.46
CA GLU A 17 1.08 6.23 19.12
C GLU A 17 -0.22 5.44 19.29
N GLY A 18 -0.19 4.17 18.90
CA GLY A 18 -1.36 3.30 18.99
C GLY A 18 -2.36 3.46 17.85
N SER A 19 -2.10 4.32 16.87
CA SER A 19 -3.02 4.56 15.75
C SER A 19 -3.21 3.33 14.86
N LEU A 20 -2.31 2.36 14.92
CA LEU A 20 -2.45 1.10 14.19
C LEU A 20 -3.77 0.40 14.51
N ALA A 21 -4.28 0.54 15.72
CA ALA A 21 -5.56 -0.05 16.13
C ALA A 21 -6.75 0.45 15.29
N GLN A 22 -6.59 1.54 14.54
CA GLN A 22 -7.63 2.11 13.70
C GLN A 22 -7.69 1.50 12.30
N VAL A 23 -6.81 0.55 11.98
CA VAL A 23 -6.68 0.02 10.61
C VAL A 23 -8.00 -0.53 10.08
N LYS A 24 -8.76 -1.27 10.88
CA LYS A 24 -10.04 -1.84 10.45
C LYS A 24 -11.06 -0.75 10.14
N LYS A 25 -11.18 0.24 11.02
CA LYS A 25 -12.05 1.38 10.80
C LYS A 25 -11.68 2.13 9.52
N GLU A 26 -10.39 2.28 9.26
CA GLU A 26 -9.93 3.03 8.11
C GLU A 26 -10.20 2.32 6.78
N ILE A 27 -10.07 0.99 6.71
CA ILE A 27 -10.45 0.29 5.50
C ILE A 27 -11.98 0.33 5.28
N GLU A 28 -12.75 0.29 6.36
CA GLU A 28 -14.21 0.42 6.28
C GLU A 28 -14.61 1.79 5.71
N LEU A 29 -13.91 2.86 6.11
CA LEU A 29 -14.13 4.20 5.55
C LEU A 29 -13.81 4.27 4.05
N LEU A 30 -12.92 3.41 3.55
CA LEU A 30 -12.64 3.28 2.13
C LEU A 30 -13.70 2.44 1.40
N GLY A 31 -14.67 1.90 2.12
CA GLY A 31 -15.65 0.99 1.55
C GLY A 31 -15.13 -0.44 1.35
N ALA A 32 -14.04 -0.79 2.00
CA ALA A 32 -13.38 -2.08 1.82
C ALA A 32 -13.71 -3.05 2.95
N LYS A 33 -13.72 -4.34 2.62
CA LYS A 33 -14.01 -5.44 3.55
C LYS A 33 -13.04 -6.61 3.40
N ARG A 34 -12.19 -6.60 2.38
CA ARG A 34 -11.33 -7.72 2.02
C ARG A 34 -9.93 -7.20 1.71
N ALA A 35 -9.10 -7.14 2.74
CA ALA A 35 -7.77 -6.56 2.64
C ALA A 35 -6.70 -7.62 2.39
N LEU A 36 -5.91 -7.43 1.34
CA LEU A 36 -4.66 -8.16 1.17
C LEU A 36 -3.54 -7.36 1.82
N ILE A 37 -2.88 -7.94 2.80
CA ILE A 37 -1.77 -7.31 3.50
C ILE A 37 -0.48 -7.61 2.75
N LEU A 38 0.34 -6.59 2.53
CA LEU A 38 1.63 -6.70 1.83
C LEU A 38 2.75 -6.36 2.80
N CYS A 39 3.81 -7.15 2.77
CA CYS A 39 5.02 -6.88 3.55
C CYS A 39 6.24 -7.58 2.95
N THR A 40 7.42 -7.21 3.43
CA THR A 40 8.63 -8.01 3.22
C THR A 40 8.67 -9.12 4.26
N PRO A 41 9.51 -10.17 4.07
CA PRO A 41 9.66 -11.21 5.10
C PRO A 41 10.04 -10.65 6.48
N GLU A 42 10.86 -9.58 6.51
CA GLU A 42 11.32 -8.94 7.75
C GLU A 42 10.17 -8.28 8.52
N GLN A 43 9.12 -7.86 7.83
CA GLN A 43 7.95 -7.20 8.44
C GLN A 43 6.79 -8.14 8.71
N ARG A 44 7.00 -9.45 8.56
CA ARG A 44 5.93 -10.45 8.72
C ARG A 44 5.23 -10.35 10.08
N ALA A 45 5.98 -10.13 11.15
CA ALA A 45 5.41 -10.04 12.50
C ALA A 45 4.43 -8.86 12.61
N LEU A 46 4.80 -7.70 12.06
CA LEU A 46 3.91 -6.54 12.06
C LEU A 46 2.69 -6.77 11.16
N ALA A 47 2.89 -7.42 10.02
CA ALA A 47 1.78 -7.76 9.13
C ALA A 47 0.78 -8.72 9.81
N GLU A 48 1.26 -9.66 10.62
CA GLU A 48 0.39 -10.54 11.38
C GLU A 48 -0.38 -9.78 12.46
N GLU A 49 0.24 -8.80 13.11
CA GLU A 49 -0.46 -7.93 14.05
C GLU A 49 -1.60 -7.17 13.34
N VAL A 50 -1.32 -6.63 12.17
CA VAL A 50 -2.34 -5.96 11.35
C VAL A 50 -3.44 -6.93 10.94
N SER A 51 -3.08 -8.15 10.55
CA SER A 51 -4.05 -9.19 10.20
C SER A 51 -4.99 -9.50 11.38
N ASN A 52 -4.44 -9.60 12.58
CA ASN A 52 -5.25 -9.82 13.78
C ASN A 52 -6.20 -8.67 14.06
N LEU A 53 -5.76 -7.42 13.85
CA LEU A 53 -6.60 -6.24 14.02
C LEU A 53 -7.73 -6.18 12.97
N LEU A 54 -7.46 -6.62 11.76
CA LEU A 54 -8.46 -6.68 10.69
C LEU A 54 -9.44 -7.84 10.85
N GLY A 55 -9.03 -8.93 11.52
CA GLY A 55 -9.86 -10.10 11.73
C GLY A 55 -10.30 -10.71 10.40
N GLU A 56 -11.61 -10.93 10.24
CA GLU A 56 -12.18 -11.53 9.02
C GLU A 56 -11.96 -10.68 7.77
N SER A 57 -11.67 -9.39 7.94
CA SER A 57 -11.38 -8.51 6.82
C SER A 57 -10.01 -8.75 6.19
N ALA A 58 -9.12 -9.48 6.84
CA ALA A 58 -7.84 -9.86 6.25
C ALA A 58 -8.04 -11.13 5.40
N VAL A 59 -7.78 -11.04 4.10
CA VAL A 59 -7.92 -12.19 3.19
C VAL A 59 -6.61 -12.92 2.95
N GLY A 60 -5.50 -12.37 3.39
CA GLY A 60 -4.19 -13.00 3.30
C GLY A 60 -3.06 -12.02 3.54
N ILE A 61 -1.86 -12.56 3.64
CA ILE A 61 -0.62 -11.80 3.76
C ILE A 61 0.29 -12.24 2.61
N PHE A 62 0.68 -11.29 1.77
CA PHE A 62 1.71 -11.49 0.78
C PHE A 62 3.02 -10.93 1.36
N ASP A 63 3.93 -11.81 1.76
CA ASP A 63 5.15 -11.45 2.49
C ASP A 63 6.41 -11.48 1.64
N ARG A 64 6.27 -11.32 0.33
CA ARG A 64 7.38 -11.42 -0.62
C ARG A 64 7.65 -10.12 -1.37
N ALA A 65 7.32 -8.98 -0.75
CA ALA A 65 7.70 -7.69 -1.31
C ALA A 65 9.23 -7.59 -1.40
N VAL A 66 9.73 -7.10 -2.53
CA VAL A 66 11.14 -7.05 -2.84
C VAL A 66 11.52 -5.63 -3.27
N MET A 67 12.75 -5.23 -2.94
CA MET A 67 13.29 -3.94 -3.35
C MET A 67 13.15 -3.70 -4.85
N HIS A 68 12.82 -2.47 -5.22
CA HIS A 68 12.63 -2.01 -6.61
C HIS A 68 11.45 -2.62 -7.37
N VAL A 69 10.57 -3.32 -6.67
CA VAL A 69 9.32 -3.88 -7.23
C VAL A 69 9.55 -4.59 -8.58
N PRO A 70 10.15 -5.78 -8.55
CA PRO A 70 10.30 -6.56 -9.78
C PRO A 70 8.93 -6.88 -10.39
N ILE A 71 8.83 -6.84 -11.72
CA ILE A 71 7.56 -7.10 -12.41
C ILE A 71 6.99 -8.47 -12.07
N GLU A 72 7.84 -9.48 -11.91
CA GLU A 72 7.43 -10.84 -11.57
C GLU A 72 6.72 -10.87 -10.19
N THR A 73 7.27 -10.13 -9.23
CA THR A 73 6.65 -10.00 -7.90
C THR A 73 5.33 -9.24 -7.98
N ALA A 74 5.29 -8.18 -8.76
CA ALA A 74 4.08 -7.39 -8.98
C ALA A 74 2.97 -8.25 -9.60
N GLU A 75 3.29 -9.03 -10.61
CA GLU A 75 2.33 -9.91 -11.28
C GLU A 75 1.80 -10.99 -10.35
N GLU A 76 2.66 -11.57 -9.52
CA GLU A 76 2.24 -12.56 -8.53
C GLU A 76 1.30 -11.94 -7.50
N ALA A 77 1.64 -10.78 -6.98
CA ALA A 77 0.79 -10.08 -6.01
C ALA A 77 -0.56 -9.69 -6.62
N ARG A 78 -0.56 -9.23 -7.87
CA ARG A 78 -1.80 -8.91 -8.62
C ARG A 78 -2.69 -10.15 -8.76
N ARG A 79 -2.09 -11.29 -9.09
CA ARG A 79 -2.81 -12.56 -9.21
C ARG A 79 -3.42 -12.99 -7.89
N ILE A 80 -2.67 -12.89 -6.80
CA ILE A 80 -3.15 -13.26 -5.47
C ILE A 80 -4.26 -12.31 -5.01
N ALA A 81 -4.13 -11.02 -5.26
CA ALA A 81 -5.17 -10.04 -4.95
C ALA A 81 -6.48 -10.40 -5.67
N ASN A 82 -6.39 -10.74 -6.94
CA ASN A 82 -7.56 -11.13 -7.74
C ASN A 82 -8.18 -12.44 -7.24
N GLN A 83 -7.37 -13.48 -7.01
CA GLN A 83 -7.85 -14.78 -6.55
C GLN A 83 -8.49 -14.73 -5.16
N SER A 84 -7.98 -13.90 -4.27
CA SER A 84 -8.53 -13.77 -2.92
C SER A 84 -9.74 -12.84 -2.84
N GLY A 85 -10.07 -12.19 -3.95
CA GLY A 85 -11.18 -11.23 -3.98
C GLY A 85 -10.88 -9.98 -3.15
N ALA A 86 -9.62 -9.58 -3.05
CA ALA A 86 -9.24 -8.39 -2.30
C ALA A 86 -9.88 -7.14 -2.90
N ASP A 87 -10.38 -6.27 -2.06
CA ASP A 87 -10.94 -4.97 -2.45
C ASP A 87 -10.11 -3.78 -1.93
N CYS A 88 -9.04 -4.07 -1.21
CA CYS A 88 -8.02 -3.08 -0.85
C CYS A 88 -6.69 -3.78 -0.58
N ALA A 89 -5.61 -3.01 -0.61
CA ALA A 89 -4.28 -3.45 -0.23
C ALA A 89 -3.82 -2.66 0.99
N VAL A 90 -3.30 -3.36 1.99
CA VAL A 90 -2.71 -2.75 3.20
C VAL A 90 -1.21 -3.02 3.16
N ALA A 91 -0.44 -1.97 2.86
CA ALA A 91 1.01 -2.07 2.70
C ALA A 91 1.72 -1.75 4.02
N VAL A 92 2.34 -2.76 4.61
CA VAL A 92 3.04 -2.66 5.90
C VAL A 92 4.54 -2.72 5.65
N GLY A 93 5.21 -1.59 5.69
CA GLY A 93 6.66 -1.57 5.47
C GLY A 93 7.18 -0.29 4.87
N GLY A 94 8.30 -0.40 4.19
CA GLY A 94 8.98 0.72 3.54
C GLY A 94 8.53 0.95 2.12
N GLY A 95 9.38 1.65 1.36
CA GLY A 95 9.07 2.05 -0.02
C GLY A 95 8.80 0.89 -0.97
N SER A 96 9.50 -0.24 -0.81
CA SER A 96 9.29 -1.42 -1.67
C SER A 96 7.91 -2.04 -1.45
N THR A 97 7.41 -2.04 -0.23
CA THR A 97 6.09 -2.59 0.08
C THR A 97 4.98 -1.65 -0.41
N THR A 98 5.12 -0.35 -0.16
CA THR A 98 4.20 0.65 -0.70
C THR A 98 4.22 0.61 -2.23
N GLY A 99 5.40 0.46 -2.83
CA GLY A 99 5.54 0.32 -4.27
C GLY A 99 4.83 -0.90 -4.84
N LEU A 100 4.83 -2.01 -4.11
CA LEU A 100 4.08 -3.20 -4.50
C LEU A 100 2.56 -2.93 -4.49
N GLY A 101 2.08 -2.25 -3.46
CA GLY A 101 0.68 -1.82 -3.40
C GLY A 101 0.30 -0.95 -4.59
N LYS A 102 1.18 -0.04 -4.97
CA LYS A 102 0.99 0.81 -6.15
C LYS A 102 0.93 -0.01 -7.44
N ALA A 103 1.78 -1.03 -7.57
CA ALA A 103 1.76 -1.91 -8.74
C ALA A 103 0.42 -2.65 -8.87
N ILE A 104 -0.18 -3.06 -7.76
CA ILE A 104 -1.51 -3.67 -7.75
C ILE A 104 -2.56 -2.62 -8.16
N ALA A 105 -2.53 -1.45 -7.57
CA ALA A 105 -3.50 -0.38 -7.82
C ALA A 105 -3.47 0.10 -9.27
N LEU A 106 -2.30 0.09 -9.89
CA LEU A 106 -2.13 0.55 -11.27
C LEU A 106 -3.00 -0.22 -12.26
N VAL A 107 -3.26 -1.49 -12.03
CA VAL A 107 -4.04 -2.35 -12.92
C VAL A 107 -5.43 -2.70 -12.39
N SER A 108 -5.72 -2.44 -11.13
CA SER A 108 -6.97 -2.84 -10.48
C SER A 108 -7.77 -1.67 -9.89
N SER A 109 -7.12 -0.53 -9.69
CA SER A 109 -7.66 0.63 -8.95
C SER A 109 -8.02 0.31 -7.50
N LEU A 110 -7.49 -0.78 -6.91
CA LEU A 110 -7.70 -1.07 -5.50
C LEU A 110 -7.13 0.05 -4.63
N PRO A 111 -7.90 0.56 -3.66
CA PRO A 111 -7.37 1.56 -2.74
C PRO A 111 -6.26 0.97 -1.89
N ILE A 112 -5.25 1.79 -1.61
CA ILE A 112 -4.11 1.42 -0.77
C ILE A 112 -4.24 2.13 0.57
N LEU A 113 -4.12 1.37 1.66
CA LEU A 113 -3.84 1.91 2.98
C LEU A 113 -2.38 1.59 3.29
N ALA A 114 -1.57 2.61 3.53
CA ALA A 114 -0.15 2.42 3.83
C ALA A 114 0.12 2.57 5.33
N ILE A 115 0.93 1.66 5.85
CA ILE A 115 1.44 1.71 7.23
C ILE A 115 2.96 1.74 7.10
N PRO A 116 3.55 2.92 6.87
CA PRO A 116 4.98 3.02 6.60
C PRO A 116 5.82 2.78 7.86
N THR A 117 6.92 2.05 7.68
CA THR A 117 7.92 1.80 8.72
C THR A 117 9.21 2.57 8.47
N THR A 118 9.29 3.31 7.36
CA THR A 118 10.42 4.18 7.00
C THR A 118 9.89 5.53 6.54
N TYR A 119 10.78 6.50 6.45
CA TYR A 119 10.43 7.85 5.97
C TYR A 119 10.75 8.05 4.49
N ALA A 120 10.47 7.05 3.66
CA ALA A 120 10.76 7.11 2.22
C ALA A 120 9.88 8.12 1.46
N GLY A 121 8.70 8.42 1.98
CA GLY A 121 7.79 9.40 1.39
C GLY A 121 6.89 8.86 0.27
N SER A 122 7.13 7.64 -0.17
CA SER A 122 6.34 7.02 -1.25
C SER A 122 4.85 6.95 -0.94
N GLU A 123 4.51 6.81 0.34
CA GLU A 123 3.13 6.74 0.82
C GLU A 123 2.33 8.00 0.56
N MET A 124 2.99 9.10 0.28
CA MET A 124 2.34 10.41 0.06
C MET A 124 2.37 10.86 -1.40
N THR A 125 2.77 9.99 -2.31
CA THR A 125 2.92 10.37 -3.73
C THR A 125 2.15 9.45 -4.67
N PRO A 126 1.72 9.96 -5.85
CA PRO A 126 1.15 9.16 -6.93
C PRO A 126 2.23 8.63 -7.90
N ILE A 127 3.48 8.60 -7.46
CA ILE A 127 4.61 8.14 -8.28
C ILE A 127 4.87 6.67 -7.99
N TYR A 128 5.00 5.87 -9.06
CA TYR A 128 5.29 4.44 -8.96
C TYR A 128 6.55 4.07 -9.75
N GLY A 129 7.12 2.93 -9.43
CA GLY A 129 8.23 2.35 -10.18
C GLY A 129 8.13 0.83 -10.17
N ILE A 130 8.30 0.24 -11.35
CA ILE A 130 8.31 -1.22 -11.53
C ILE A 130 9.56 -1.58 -12.32
N THR A 131 10.28 -2.61 -11.87
CA THR A 131 11.52 -3.05 -12.51
C THR A 131 11.26 -4.26 -13.39
N GLU A 132 11.64 -4.16 -14.67
CA GLU A 132 11.52 -5.25 -15.64
C GLU A 132 12.84 -5.37 -16.38
N ALA A 133 13.40 -6.58 -16.41
CA ALA A 133 14.69 -6.87 -17.05
C ALA A 133 15.82 -5.93 -16.56
N GLY A 134 15.86 -5.63 -15.27
CA GLY A 134 16.86 -4.76 -14.67
C GLY A 134 16.65 -3.26 -14.91
N VAL A 135 15.61 -2.87 -15.63
CA VAL A 135 15.29 -1.47 -15.92
C VAL A 135 14.09 -1.03 -15.10
N LYS A 136 14.26 0.02 -14.30
CA LYS A 136 13.18 0.60 -13.53
C LYS A 136 12.39 1.58 -14.40
N LYS A 137 11.11 1.30 -14.56
CA LYS A 137 10.16 2.16 -15.26
C LYS A 137 9.34 2.91 -14.22
N THR A 138 9.39 4.23 -14.27
CA THR A 138 8.65 5.10 -13.36
C THR A 138 7.51 5.80 -14.08
N GLY A 139 6.48 6.14 -13.33
CA GLY A 139 5.34 6.86 -13.85
C GLY A 139 4.57 7.56 -12.76
N ARG A 140 3.50 8.22 -13.16
CA ARG A 140 2.62 8.97 -12.27
C ARG A 140 1.18 8.64 -12.60
N ASP A 141 0.41 8.25 -11.58
CA ASP A 141 -1.00 7.90 -11.74
C ASP A 141 -1.71 8.09 -10.39
N ASN A 142 -2.82 8.82 -10.41
CA ASN A 142 -3.56 9.09 -9.17
C ASN A 142 -4.15 7.82 -8.53
N ARG A 143 -4.35 6.76 -9.31
CA ARG A 143 -4.82 5.47 -8.77
C ARG A 143 -3.85 4.87 -7.78
N VAL A 144 -2.56 5.19 -7.88
CA VAL A 144 -1.52 4.61 -7.01
C VAL A 144 -1.24 5.46 -5.77
N LEU A 145 -1.83 6.64 -5.64
CA LEU A 145 -1.71 7.42 -4.41
C LEU A 145 -2.41 6.68 -3.28
N PRO A 146 -1.70 6.31 -2.20
CA PRO A 146 -2.38 5.74 -1.04
C PRO A 146 -3.49 6.66 -0.53
N LYS A 147 -4.66 6.07 -0.31
CA LYS A 147 -5.85 6.84 0.11
C LYS A 147 -5.79 7.17 1.59
N THR A 148 -5.18 6.31 2.37
CA THR A 148 -5.02 6.48 3.82
C THR A 148 -3.62 6.05 4.22
N VAL A 149 -3.02 6.79 5.13
CA VAL A 149 -1.70 6.49 5.69
C VAL A 149 -1.79 6.53 7.21
N ILE A 150 -1.34 5.47 7.87
CA ILE A 150 -1.28 5.39 9.32
C ILE A 150 0.18 5.42 9.76
N TYR A 151 0.55 6.48 10.47
CA TYR A 151 1.85 6.65 11.09
C TYR A 151 1.72 6.38 12.59
N ASP A 152 2.02 5.16 12.98
CA ASP A 152 2.00 4.76 14.38
C ASP A 152 3.32 5.02 15.10
#